data_fdfb9953b6a4311affc2fdf6d0ed6bb8
#
_entry.id   fdfb9953b6a4311affc2fdf6d0ed6bb8
#
_cell.length_a   1.000
_cell.length_b   1.000
_cell.length_c   1.000
_cell.angle_alpha   90.00
_cell.angle_beta   90.00
_cell.angle_gamma   90.00
#
_symmetry.space_group_name_H-M   'P 1'
#
loop_
_entity.id
_entity.type
_entity.pdbx_description
1 polymer ?
#
loop_
_entity_poly.entity_id
_entity_poly.type
_entity_poly.pdbx_seq_one_letter_code
_entity_poly.pdbx_strand_id
1 'polypeptide(L)'
;MVCYWEVFLLKIFIDAGHGGSNPGAVGPNGLKEADVNLDVALRLGRLLSSRNYEVRYSRTSDINVGLRERAMLANQWGADYFISIHCNSNINPIYKGTSTYYYRTNTVASNLALTVNNSLVSMIQTPNLGTFQANFAVLRYTIMPAILVELAFISNPQEAALLSTSSFRENCAIGIFNGIVEFTS
;
A
#
# COMPACT_ATOMS: atom_id res chain seq x y z
N MET A 1 40.22 6.35 17.25
CA MET A 1 38.92 7.00 17.13
C MET A 1 38.12 6.16 16.14
N VAL A 2 37.20 5.32 16.62
CA VAL A 2 36.37 4.48 15.74
C VAL A 2 35.18 5.33 15.37
N CYS A 3 35.10 5.77 14.10
CA CYS A 3 33.92 6.45 13.59
C CYS A 3 32.79 5.41 13.47
N TYR A 4 31.84 5.44 14.38
CA TYR A 4 30.55 4.76 14.21
C TYR A 4 29.77 5.53 13.18
N TRP A 5 29.61 4.97 11.98
CA TRP A 5 28.62 5.45 11.02
C TRP A 5 27.26 5.06 11.60
N GLU A 6 26.49 6.02 12.04
CA GLU A 6 25.08 5.79 12.33
C GLU A 6 24.41 5.44 11.00
N VAL A 7 24.03 4.19 10.86
CA VAL A 7 23.22 3.74 9.71
C VAL A 7 21.80 4.24 9.96
N PHE A 8 21.45 5.35 9.34
CA PHE A 8 20.07 5.82 9.36
C PHE A 8 19.22 4.88 8.50
N LEU A 9 18.36 4.11 9.17
CA LEU A 9 17.41 3.24 8.48
C LEU A 9 16.26 4.07 7.93
N LEU A 10 15.89 3.83 6.67
CA LEU A 10 14.70 4.47 6.08
C LEU A 10 13.43 3.99 6.80
N LYS A 11 12.56 4.95 7.11
CA LYS A 11 11.32 4.77 7.84
C LYS A 11 10.14 4.67 6.90
N ILE A 12 9.55 3.49 6.80
CA ILE A 12 8.39 3.23 5.95
C ILE A 12 7.14 3.11 6.83
N PHE A 13 6.18 4.01 6.63
CA PHE A 13 4.88 3.91 7.28
C PHE A 13 3.90 3.19 6.35
N ILE A 14 3.35 2.06 6.80
CA ILE A 14 2.40 1.25 6.05
C ILE A 14 1.00 1.52 6.60
N ASP A 15 0.11 1.97 5.72
CA ASP A 15 -1.29 2.20 6.05
C ASP A 15 -2.15 1.07 5.46
N ALA A 16 -2.72 0.25 6.34
CA ALA A 16 -3.72 -0.75 5.94
C ALA A 16 -5.09 -0.07 5.87
N GLY A 17 -5.58 0.19 4.68
CA GLY A 17 -6.86 0.88 4.46
C GLY A 17 -8.04 0.21 5.16
N HIS A 18 -9.06 1.02 5.56
CA HIS A 18 -10.26 0.56 6.26
C HIS A 18 -9.98 -0.10 7.62
N GLY A 19 -10.92 -0.89 8.15
CA GLY A 19 -10.82 -1.64 9.42
C GLY A 19 -11.93 -1.32 10.42
N GLY A 20 -12.14 -2.19 11.36
CA GLY A 20 -13.19 -2.10 12.38
C GLY A 20 -14.59 -2.09 11.76
N SER A 21 -15.37 -1.04 12.05
CA SER A 21 -16.72 -0.89 11.48
C SER A 21 -16.74 -0.48 10.00
N ASN A 22 -15.59 -0.16 9.40
CA ASN A 22 -15.47 0.16 7.99
C ASN A 22 -14.78 -0.97 7.23
N PRO A 23 -15.53 -1.92 6.64
CA PRO A 23 -14.94 -3.07 5.93
C PRO A 23 -14.29 -2.68 4.59
N GLY A 24 -14.45 -1.43 4.11
CA GLY A 24 -14.16 -1.09 2.72
C GLY A 24 -15.16 -1.71 1.76
N ALA A 25 -14.76 -1.91 0.52
CA ALA A 25 -15.55 -2.66 -0.43
C ALA A 25 -15.64 -4.14 -0.04
N VAL A 26 -16.76 -4.77 -0.39
CA VAL A 26 -16.99 -6.20 -0.16
C VAL A 26 -17.14 -6.91 -1.50
N GLY A 27 -16.29 -7.87 -1.76
CA GLY A 27 -16.31 -8.66 -2.98
C GLY A 27 -17.54 -9.57 -3.08
N PRO A 28 -17.85 -10.08 -4.26
CA PRO A 28 -19.00 -10.96 -4.49
C PRO A 28 -18.90 -12.29 -3.73
N ASN A 29 -17.71 -12.66 -3.29
CA ASN A 29 -17.42 -13.83 -2.46
C ASN A 29 -17.45 -13.53 -0.94
N GLY A 30 -17.86 -12.33 -0.53
CA GLY A 30 -17.89 -11.88 0.86
C GLY A 30 -16.55 -11.42 1.42
N LEU A 31 -15.49 -11.39 0.61
CA LEU A 31 -14.17 -10.92 1.02
C LEU A 31 -14.22 -9.41 1.31
N LYS A 32 -13.75 -9.00 2.49
CA LYS A 32 -13.66 -7.60 2.88
C LYS A 32 -12.32 -6.99 2.47
N GLU A 33 -12.36 -5.80 1.91
CA GLU A 33 -11.15 -5.05 1.56
C GLU A 33 -10.23 -4.82 2.77
N ALA A 34 -10.81 -4.49 3.93
CA ALA A 34 -10.06 -4.29 5.17
C ALA A 34 -9.20 -5.50 5.57
N ASP A 35 -9.69 -6.72 5.34
CA ASP A 35 -8.97 -7.95 5.68
C ASP A 35 -7.79 -8.18 4.73
N VAL A 36 -8.00 -7.94 3.44
CA VAL A 36 -6.93 -8.03 2.41
C VAL A 36 -5.84 -7.00 2.68
N ASN A 37 -6.24 -5.74 2.89
CA ASN A 37 -5.32 -4.64 3.13
C ASN A 37 -4.44 -4.89 4.36
N LEU A 38 -5.03 -5.40 5.45
CA LEU A 38 -4.29 -5.74 6.67
C LEU A 38 -3.29 -6.87 6.44
N ASP A 39 -3.71 -7.95 5.78
CA ASP A 39 -2.83 -9.10 5.53
C ASP A 39 -1.65 -8.72 4.63
N VAL A 40 -1.89 -7.97 3.53
CA VAL A 40 -0.82 -7.50 2.65
C VAL A 40 0.11 -6.52 3.38
N ALA A 41 -0.43 -5.60 4.19
CA ALA A 41 0.36 -4.65 4.97
C ALA A 41 1.32 -5.36 5.95
N LEU A 42 0.83 -6.36 6.67
CA LEU A 42 1.64 -7.12 7.62
C LEU A 42 2.73 -7.96 6.92
N ARG A 43 2.44 -8.52 5.75
CA ARG A 43 3.43 -9.24 4.91
C ARG A 43 4.50 -8.28 4.40
N LEU A 44 4.10 -7.15 3.84
CA LEU A 44 5.02 -6.10 3.37
C LEU A 44 5.96 -5.64 4.47
N GLY A 45 5.42 -5.39 5.65
CA GLY A 45 6.26 -4.92 6.76
C GLY A 45 7.28 -5.94 7.23
N ARG A 46 6.95 -7.25 7.22
CA ARG A 46 7.94 -8.30 7.52
C ARG A 46 9.08 -8.30 6.49
N LEU A 47 8.76 -8.18 5.20
CA LEU A 47 9.75 -8.11 4.12
C LEU A 47 10.66 -6.89 4.27
N LEU A 48 10.09 -5.71 4.51
CA LEU A 48 10.86 -4.46 4.71
C LEU A 48 11.77 -4.55 5.94
N SER A 49 11.26 -5.04 7.08
CA SER A 49 12.05 -5.18 8.30
C SER A 49 13.22 -6.16 8.12
N SER A 50 13.08 -7.18 7.27
CA SER A 50 14.18 -8.12 6.96
C SER A 50 15.30 -7.49 6.11
N ARG A 51 15.07 -6.30 5.54
CA ARG A 51 16.04 -5.54 4.71
C ARG A 51 16.46 -4.22 5.35
N ASN A 52 16.40 -4.17 6.69
CA ASN A 52 16.85 -3.03 7.49
C ASN A 52 16.08 -1.73 7.26
N TYR A 53 14.76 -1.81 6.93
CA TYR A 53 13.87 -0.66 7.03
C TYR A 53 13.24 -0.61 8.42
N GLU A 54 13.06 0.58 8.98
CA GLU A 54 12.16 0.77 10.11
C GLU A 54 10.73 0.84 9.61
N VAL A 55 9.83 0.07 10.25
CA VAL A 55 8.43 -0.05 9.82
C VAL A 55 7.47 0.30 10.95
N ARG A 56 6.49 1.14 10.67
CA ARG A 56 5.28 1.33 11.50
C ARG A 56 4.03 1.22 10.66
N TYR A 57 2.92 0.98 11.35
CA TYR A 57 1.62 0.75 10.71
C TYR A 57 0.57 1.71 11.26
N SER A 58 -0.44 2.01 10.44
CA SER A 58 -1.66 2.67 10.92
C SER A 58 -2.46 1.75 11.85
N ARG A 59 -2.49 0.46 11.55
CA ARG A 59 -3.11 -0.60 12.35
C ARG A 59 -2.44 -1.95 12.10
N THR A 60 -2.47 -2.83 13.09
CA THR A 60 -1.98 -4.22 13.02
C THR A 60 -3.08 -5.23 13.36
N SER A 61 -4.31 -4.75 13.56
CA SER A 61 -5.50 -5.55 13.84
C SER A 61 -6.72 -4.92 13.18
N ASP A 62 -7.88 -5.56 13.30
CA ASP A 62 -9.14 -5.04 12.75
C ASP A 62 -9.75 -3.98 13.68
N ILE A 63 -9.24 -2.75 13.56
CA ILE A 63 -9.68 -1.56 14.32
C ILE A 63 -9.94 -0.37 13.40
N ASN A 64 -10.79 0.55 13.85
CA ASN A 64 -11.00 1.83 13.17
C ASN A 64 -9.81 2.77 13.41
N VAL A 65 -9.28 3.33 12.32
CA VAL A 65 -8.34 4.45 12.36
C VAL A 65 -8.82 5.51 11.37
N GLY A 66 -9.01 6.74 11.84
CA GLY A 66 -9.52 7.84 11.02
C GLY A 66 -8.55 8.24 9.90
N LEU A 67 -9.07 8.69 8.74
CA LEU A 67 -8.23 9.04 7.59
C LEU A 67 -7.13 10.07 7.94
N ARG A 68 -7.49 11.10 8.71
CA ARG A 68 -6.53 12.12 9.16
C ARG A 68 -5.54 11.57 10.17
N GLU A 69 -6.01 10.69 11.05
CA GLU A 69 -5.19 10.04 12.08
C GLU A 69 -4.08 9.18 11.45
N ARG A 70 -4.36 8.42 10.39
CA ARG A 70 -3.38 7.62 9.64
C ARG A 70 -2.19 8.48 9.17
N ALA A 71 -2.49 9.60 8.54
CA ALA A 71 -1.46 10.55 8.09
C ALA A 71 -0.72 11.21 9.26
N MET A 72 -1.43 11.58 10.35
CA MET A 72 -0.80 12.18 11.53
C MET A 72 0.16 11.22 12.23
N LEU A 73 -0.18 9.94 12.34
CA LEU A 73 0.72 8.93 12.91
C LEU A 73 2.03 8.83 12.13
N ALA A 74 1.96 8.85 10.80
CA ALA A 74 3.14 8.84 9.94
C ALA A 74 3.97 10.12 10.09
N ASN A 75 3.31 11.28 10.07
CA ASN A 75 3.96 12.59 10.22
C ASN A 75 4.69 12.71 11.58
N GLN A 76 4.03 12.33 12.67
CA GLN A 76 4.59 12.38 14.04
C GLN A 76 5.78 11.44 14.21
N TRP A 77 5.75 10.30 13.55
CA TRP A 77 6.88 9.37 13.59
C TRP A 77 8.06 9.83 12.73
N GLY A 78 7.85 10.77 11.82
CA GLY A 78 8.87 11.22 10.88
C GLY A 78 9.19 10.14 9.85
N ALA A 79 8.14 9.55 9.25
CA ALA A 79 8.32 8.58 8.18
C ALA A 79 8.99 9.23 6.96
N ASP A 80 9.87 8.48 6.27
CA ASP A 80 10.46 8.91 5.00
C ASP A 80 9.50 8.66 3.83
N TYR A 81 8.72 7.59 3.90
CA TYR A 81 7.71 7.23 2.90
C TYR A 81 6.43 6.70 3.56
N PHE A 82 5.29 6.98 2.92
CA PHE A 82 3.98 6.50 3.32
C PHE A 82 3.37 5.65 2.22
N ILE A 83 3.00 4.41 2.53
CA ILE A 83 2.44 3.42 1.61
C ILE A 83 1.06 2.99 2.11
N SER A 84 0.00 3.45 1.47
CA SER A 84 -1.37 3.02 1.77
C SER A 84 -1.77 1.86 0.85
N ILE A 85 -2.41 0.84 1.42
CA ILE A 85 -2.80 -0.39 0.71
C ILE A 85 -4.31 -0.49 0.70
N HIS A 86 -4.87 -0.67 -0.50
CA HIS A 86 -6.29 -0.74 -0.81
C HIS A 86 -6.59 -1.78 -1.89
N CYS A 87 -7.87 -2.10 -2.05
CA CYS A 87 -8.40 -2.83 -3.19
C CYS A 87 -9.43 -1.98 -3.91
N ASN A 88 -9.28 -1.83 -5.21
CA ASN A 88 -10.19 -1.06 -6.05
C ASN A 88 -11.60 -1.68 -6.11
N SER A 89 -12.59 -0.85 -6.37
CA SER A 89 -13.96 -1.31 -6.52
C SER A 89 -14.72 -0.44 -7.54
N ASN A 90 -15.60 -1.08 -8.30
CA ASN A 90 -16.49 -0.39 -9.23
C ASN A 90 -17.86 -1.07 -9.24
N ILE A 91 -18.92 -0.29 -9.47
CA ILE A 91 -20.30 -0.83 -9.61
C ILE A 91 -20.41 -1.79 -10.80
N ASN A 92 -19.64 -1.56 -11.86
CA ASN A 92 -19.54 -2.47 -12.99
C ASN A 92 -18.41 -3.48 -12.73
N PRO A 93 -18.71 -4.77 -12.53
CA PRO A 93 -17.73 -5.79 -12.16
C PRO A 93 -16.78 -6.19 -13.30
N ILE A 94 -16.92 -5.62 -14.49
CA ILE A 94 -16.00 -5.87 -15.61
C ILE A 94 -14.62 -5.21 -15.39
N TYR A 95 -14.57 -4.13 -14.58
CA TYR A 95 -13.31 -3.44 -14.31
C TYR A 95 -12.36 -4.34 -13.50
N LYS A 96 -11.11 -4.32 -13.91
CA LYS A 96 -10.03 -5.12 -13.30
C LYS A 96 -8.68 -4.44 -13.52
N GLY A 97 -7.68 -4.79 -12.71
CA GLY A 97 -6.30 -4.32 -12.83
C GLY A 97 -5.80 -3.57 -11.60
N THR A 98 -4.55 -3.18 -11.70
CA THR A 98 -3.77 -2.55 -10.62
C THR A 98 -3.47 -1.10 -10.98
N SER A 99 -3.56 -0.21 -10.00
CA SER A 99 -3.18 1.21 -10.14
C SER A 99 -2.56 1.74 -8.86
N THR A 100 -1.77 2.80 -8.99
CA THR A 100 -1.17 3.47 -7.82
C THR A 100 -1.39 4.97 -7.91
N TYR A 101 -1.72 5.59 -6.78
CA TYR A 101 -2.10 6.98 -6.70
C TYR A 101 -1.11 7.80 -5.88
N TYR A 102 -0.94 9.07 -6.25
CA TYR A 102 -0.19 10.10 -5.52
C TYR A 102 -0.97 11.42 -5.50
N TYR A 103 -0.66 12.31 -4.53
CA TYR A 103 -1.49 13.53 -4.34
C TYR A 103 -1.09 14.69 -5.23
N ARG A 104 0.20 15.00 -5.32
CA ARG A 104 0.69 16.15 -6.10
C ARG A 104 1.64 15.67 -7.18
N THR A 105 1.84 16.48 -8.19
CA THR A 105 2.95 16.37 -9.12
C THR A 105 4.28 16.58 -8.39
N ASN A 106 4.51 15.80 -7.36
CA ASN A 106 5.77 15.69 -6.65
C ASN A 106 6.55 14.58 -7.36
N THR A 107 7.65 14.94 -7.97
CA THR A 107 8.47 13.99 -8.72
C THR A 107 8.87 12.76 -7.90
N VAL A 108 9.12 12.91 -6.60
CA VAL A 108 9.46 11.80 -5.69
C VAL A 108 8.28 10.84 -5.52
N ALA A 109 7.09 11.36 -5.17
CA ALA A 109 5.91 10.51 -4.97
C ALA A 109 5.42 9.88 -6.28
N SER A 110 5.44 10.59 -7.40
CA SER A 110 5.04 10.04 -8.69
C SER A 110 6.00 8.99 -9.20
N ASN A 111 7.30 9.15 -8.99
CA ASN A 111 8.31 8.15 -9.36
C ASN A 111 8.20 6.91 -8.46
N LEU A 112 8.02 7.08 -7.15
CA LEU A 112 7.74 5.98 -6.23
C LEU A 112 6.49 5.20 -6.66
N ALA A 113 5.40 5.92 -6.99
CA ALA A 113 4.16 5.29 -7.47
C ALA A 113 4.40 4.48 -8.74
N LEU A 114 5.16 5.02 -9.70
CA LEU A 114 5.45 4.34 -10.96
C LEU A 114 6.29 3.07 -10.74
N THR A 115 7.36 3.16 -9.94
CA THR A 115 8.25 2.04 -9.67
C THR A 115 7.50 0.93 -8.93
N VAL A 116 6.75 1.28 -7.87
CA VAL A 116 5.95 0.30 -7.10
C VAL A 116 4.86 -0.33 -7.98
N ASN A 117 4.14 0.47 -8.78
CA ASN A 117 3.08 -0.04 -9.65
C ASN A 117 3.63 -1.04 -10.69
N ASN A 118 4.73 -0.71 -11.35
CA ASN A 118 5.36 -1.59 -12.36
C ASN A 118 5.84 -2.90 -11.75
N SER A 119 6.50 -2.83 -10.60
CA SER A 119 6.99 -4.00 -9.88
C SER A 119 5.82 -4.89 -9.40
N LEU A 120 4.77 -4.28 -8.86
CA LEU A 120 3.58 -4.99 -8.41
C LEU A 120 2.88 -5.71 -9.57
N VAL A 121 2.59 -5.01 -10.66
CA VAL A 121 1.95 -5.59 -11.85
C VAL A 121 2.78 -6.72 -12.45
N SER A 122 4.10 -6.55 -12.51
CA SER A 122 5.01 -7.61 -12.96
C SER A 122 4.93 -8.87 -12.10
N MET A 123 4.73 -8.71 -10.78
CA MET A 123 4.65 -9.82 -9.84
C MET A 123 3.29 -10.53 -9.89
N ILE A 124 2.18 -9.78 -9.92
CA ILE A 124 0.82 -10.36 -9.80
C ILE A 124 0.11 -10.59 -11.13
N GLN A 125 0.69 -10.11 -12.25
CA GLN A 125 0.20 -10.31 -13.62
C GLN A 125 -1.25 -9.83 -13.86
N THR A 126 -1.66 -8.76 -13.15
CA THR A 126 -2.93 -8.08 -13.41
C THR A 126 -2.79 -7.03 -14.52
N PRO A 127 -3.87 -6.57 -15.16
CA PRO A 127 -3.82 -5.44 -16.07
C PRO A 127 -3.20 -4.21 -15.41
N ASN A 128 -2.22 -3.59 -16.08
CA ASN A 128 -1.62 -2.35 -15.60
C ASN A 128 -2.50 -1.16 -15.99
N LEU A 129 -3.13 -0.54 -15.01
CA LEU A 129 -3.93 0.68 -15.23
C LEU A 129 -3.06 1.95 -15.15
N GLY A 130 -1.85 1.83 -14.60
CA GLY A 130 -0.92 2.95 -14.46
C GLY A 130 -1.00 3.69 -13.13
N THR A 131 -0.44 4.91 -13.13
CA THR A 131 -0.39 5.77 -11.95
C THR A 131 -1.16 7.07 -12.16
N PHE A 132 -1.84 7.56 -11.11
CA PHE A 132 -2.73 8.69 -11.21
C PHE A 132 -2.56 9.67 -10.05
N GLN A 133 -2.78 10.95 -10.36
CA GLN A 133 -2.95 11.96 -9.34
C GLN A 133 -4.36 11.88 -8.74
N ALA A 134 -4.47 11.83 -7.39
CA ALA A 134 -5.76 11.80 -6.71
C ALA A 134 -5.72 12.56 -5.38
N ASN A 135 -6.86 13.18 -5.04
CA ASN A 135 -7.03 13.94 -3.79
C ASN A 135 -7.54 13.04 -2.65
N PHE A 136 -6.85 11.94 -2.39
CA PHE A 136 -7.17 11.09 -1.24
C PHE A 136 -6.70 11.74 0.07
N ALA A 137 -7.53 11.66 1.12
CA ALA A 137 -7.27 12.32 2.39
C ALA A 137 -5.94 11.88 3.01
N VAL A 138 -5.64 10.58 3.01
CA VAL A 138 -4.39 10.04 3.56
C VAL A 138 -3.15 10.54 2.82
N LEU A 139 -3.24 10.79 1.52
CA LEU A 139 -2.14 11.35 0.72
C LEU A 139 -2.01 12.86 0.89
N ARG A 140 -3.15 13.56 1.06
CA ARG A 140 -3.16 15.02 1.20
C ARG A 140 -2.60 15.50 2.53
N TYR A 141 -2.82 14.73 3.61
CA TYR A 141 -2.42 15.10 4.97
C TYR A 141 -1.03 14.61 5.38
N THR A 142 -0.38 13.76 4.59
CA THR A 142 1.01 13.36 4.77
C THR A 142 1.96 14.46 4.30
N ILE A 143 3.10 14.62 4.97
CA ILE A 143 4.15 15.60 4.63
C ILE A 143 5.33 14.99 3.88
N MET A 144 5.48 13.67 3.93
CA MET A 144 6.47 12.90 3.18
C MET A 144 5.91 12.43 1.83
N PRO A 145 6.75 11.92 0.89
CA PRO A 145 6.28 11.22 -0.30
C PRO A 145 5.34 10.07 0.08
N ALA A 146 4.13 10.09 -0.51
CA ALA A 146 3.05 9.20 -0.16
C ALA A 146 2.36 8.63 -1.40
N ILE A 147 2.09 7.33 -1.38
CA ILE A 147 1.36 6.62 -2.42
C ILE A 147 0.21 5.79 -1.82
N LEU A 148 -0.83 5.55 -2.64
CA LEU A 148 -1.91 4.63 -2.35
C LEU A 148 -1.96 3.58 -3.47
N VAL A 149 -1.80 2.33 -3.10
CA VAL A 149 -1.76 1.19 -4.02
C VAL A 149 -3.11 0.50 -4.01
N GLU A 150 -3.73 0.41 -5.18
CA GLU A 150 -4.93 -0.38 -5.45
C GLU A 150 -4.49 -1.71 -6.05
N LEU A 151 -4.51 -2.77 -5.24
CA LEU A 151 -3.95 -4.08 -5.60
C LEU A 151 -4.63 -4.71 -6.81
N ALA A 152 -5.97 -4.75 -6.78
CA ALA A 152 -6.86 -5.32 -7.78
C ALA A 152 -8.30 -4.94 -7.46
N PHE A 153 -9.26 -5.16 -8.37
CA PHE A 153 -10.67 -4.87 -8.12
C PHE A 153 -11.34 -5.98 -7.30
N ILE A 154 -11.63 -5.71 -6.04
CA ILE A 154 -12.35 -6.65 -5.18
C ILE A 154 -13.80 -6.88 -5.65
N SER A 155 -14.38 -5.93 -6.42
CA SER A 155 -15.69 -6.05 -7.05
C SER A 155 -15.72 -6.98 -8.28
N ASN A 156 -14.55 -7.27 -8.88
CA ASN A 156 -14.45 -8.20 -10.01
C ASN A 156 -14.37 -9.64 -9.49
N PRO A 157 -15.25 -10.58 -9.95
CA PRO A 157 -15.28 -11.95 -9.40
C PRO A 157 -13.95 -12.72 -9.56
N GLN A 158 -13.24 -12.49 -10.67
CA GLN A 158 -11.96 -13.18 -10.93
C GLN A 158 -10.86 -12.63 -10.01
N GLU A 159 -10.77 -11.30 -9.87
CA GLU A 159 -9.77 -10.69 -8.99
C GLU A 159 -10.12 -10.86 -7.50
N ALA A 160 -11.39 -10.87 -7.13
CA ALA A 160 -11.82 -11.23 -5.77
C ALA A 160 -11.41 -12.67 -5.41
N ALA A 161 -11.50 -13.60 -6.35
CA ALA A 161 -11.01 -14.98 -6.15
C ALA A 161 -9.50 -15.02 -5.96
N LEU A 162 -8.72 -14.24 -6.72
CA LEU A 162 -7.26 -14.09 -6.52
C LEU A 162 -6.95 -13.48 -5.16
N LEU A 163 -7.56 -12.34 -4.81
CA LEU A 163 -7.38 -11.63 -3.55
C LEU A 163 -7.72 -12.51 -2.32
N SER A 164 -8.60 -13.49 -2.46
CA SER A 164 -8.93 -14.43 -1.38
C SER A 164 -7.83 -15.47 -1.10
N THR A 165 -6.87 -15.63 -2.04
CA THR A 165 -5.76 -16.59 -1.87
C THR A 165 -4.58 -15.99 -1.11
N SER A 166 -3.99 -16.77 -0.19
CA SER A 166 -2.79 -16.34 0.56
C SER A 166 -1.60 -16.08 -0.36
N SER A 167 -1.44 -16.90 -1.40
CA SER A 167 -0.33 -16.76 -2.36
C SER A 167 -0.40 -15.47 -3.17
N PHE A 168 -1.59 -15.06 -3.60
CA PHE A 168 -1.74 -13.78 -4.34
C PHE A 168 -1.44 -12.58 -3.44
N ARG A 169 -1.92 -12.58 -2.19
CA ARG A 169 -1.61 -11.53 -1.22
C ARG A 169 -0.11 -11.49 -0.87
N GLU A 170 0.56 -12.64 -0.81
CA GLU A 170 2.02 -12.70 -0.66
C GLU A 170 2.72 -12.06 -1.86
N ASN A 171 2.31 -12.40 -3.08
CA ASN A 171 2.86 -11.81 -4.30
C ASN A 171 2.60 -10.30 -4.36
N CYS A 172 1.45 -9.80 -3.90
CA CYS A 172 1.20 -8.37 -3.76
C CYS A 172 2.24 -7.70 -2.84
N ALA A 173 2.47 -8.28 -1.67
CA ALA A 173 3.46 -7.75 -0.73
C ALA A 173 4.88 -7.77 -1.31
N ILE A 174 5.28 -8.85 -1.98
CA ILE A 174 6.59 -8.98 -2.65
C ILE A 174 6.73 -7.95 -3.78
N GLY A 175 5.69 -7.75 -4.60
CA GLY A 175 5.73 -6.78 -5.68
C GLY A 175 5.89 -5.34 -5.16
N ILE A 176 5.16 -4.96 -4.12
CA ILE A 176 5.30 -3.64 -3.48
C ILE A 176 6.70 -3.50 -2.85
N PHE A 177 7.16 -4.53 -2.13
CA PHE A 177 8.49 -4.57 -1.52
C PHE A 177 9.60 -4.36 -2.55
N ASN A 178 9.58 -5.10 -3.65
CA ASN A 178 10.58 -4.97 -4.71
C ASN A 178 10.61 -3.56 -5.30
N GLY A 179 9.43 -2.96 -5.54
CA GLY A 179 9.33 -1.59 -6.03
C GLY A 179 9.86 -0.55 -5.05
N ILE A 180 9.64 -0.72 -3.73
CA ILE A 180 10.21 0.15 -2.70
C ILE A 180 11.75 0.00 -2.67
N VAL A 181 12.25 -1.23 -2.68
CA VAL A 181 13.71 -1.48 -2.67
C VAL A 181 14.37 -0.89 -3.92
N GLU A 182 13.81 -1.12 -5.11
CA GLU A 182 14.32 -0.54 -6.35
C GLU A 182 14.35 1.00 -6.30
N PHE A 183 13.32 1.61 -5.74
CA PHE A 183 13.22 3.06 -5.65
C PHE A 183 14.19 3.69 -4.63
N THR A 184 14.53 2.96 -3.56
CA THR A 184 15.35 3.48 -2.45
C THR A 184 16.82 3.05 -2.53
N SER A 185 17.22 2.25 -3.53
CA SER A 185 18.59 1.85 -3.81
C SER A 185 19.28 2.88 -4.70
#